data_9a98700fc735b7fa6dadf7eba21d8d5a
#
_entry.id   9a98700fc735b7fa6dadf7eba21d8d5a
#
_cell.length_a   1.000
_cell.length_b   1.000
_cell.length_c   1.000
_cell.angle_alpha   90.00
_cell.angle_beta   90.00
_cell.angle_gamma   90.00
#
_symmetry.space_group_name_H-M   'P 1'
#
loop_
_entity.id
_entity.type
_entity.pdbx_description
1 polymer ?
#
loop_
_entity_poly.entity_id
_entity_poly.type
_entity_poly.pdbx_seq_one_letter_code
_entity_poly.pdbx_strand_id
1 'polypeptide(L)'
;MSIYCEARNFAEKFIDPYSTKVDEEGVFPVEAFAEIKKSDFLTLLIPKEQGGLGLGIQEHVEVCRAFAKSDATTGLCYMMHNVALTVVLSRGSEEMKKRIVKEVVEERKLLALAYSELGTGTHFYISDLKAENTGDKKLLSGVKSMVTSAEQASYYLVLAPSDVEGAIDNWLVPLETPGLKFEQNTWHGLGMRGNVSCQMHLNKAAVSVNNRIGEEGAGQEHLFSVVAPYFIAGLAGVYSGL
;
A
#
# COMPACT_ATOMS: atom_id res chain seq x y z
N MET A 1 -8.72 27.01 0.70
CA MET A 1 -8.46 26.42 -0.64
C MET A 1 -8.97 24.99 -0.59
N SER A 2 -9.46 24.40 -1.70
CA SER A 2 -9.86 23.00 -1.67
C SER A 2 -8.61 22.10 -1.64
N ILE A 3 -8.72 20.90 -1.07
CA ILE A 3 -7.60 19.94 -1.02
C ILE A 3 -7.06 19.61 -2.42
N TYR A 4 -7.96 19.58 -3.43
CA TYR A 4 -7.57 19.40 -4.83
C TYR A 4 -6.62 20.52 -5.31
N CYS A 5 -6.97 21.79 -5.05
CA CYS A 5 -6.13 22.91 -5.47
C CYS A 5 -4.77 22.90 -4.76
N GLU A 6 -4.74 22.55 -3.48
CA GLU A 6 -3.49 22.40 -2.72
C GLU A 6 -2.62 21.29 -3.29
N ALA A 7 -3.24 20.12 -3.57
CA ALA A 7 -2.55 18.98 -4.17
C ALA A 7 -2.08 19.26 -5.60
N ARG A 8 -2.84 20.06 -6.41
CA ARG A 8 -2.40 20.48 -7.76
C ARG A 8 -1.18 21.40 -7.69
N ASN A 9 -1.23 22.41 -6.85
CA ASN A 9 -0.07 23.32 -6.66
C ASN A 9 1.19 22.55 -6.20
N PHE A 10 0.99 21.56 -5.31
CA PHE A 10 2.07 20.67 -4.89
C PHE A 10 2.60 19.84 -6.06
N ALA A 11 1.69 19.21 -6.83
CA ALA A 11 2.05 18.32 -7.93
C ALA A 11 2.79 19.09 -9.06
N GLU A 12 2.32 20.27 -9.43
CA GLU A 12 3.00 21.13 -10.42
C GLU A 12 4.42 21.48 -10.02
N LYS A 13 4.69 21.62 -8.74
CA LYS A 13 6.02 21.98 -8.24
C LYS A 13 6.92 20.75 -8.05
N PHE A 14 6.40 19.63 -7.59
CA PHE A 14 7.20 18.53 -7.06
C PHE A 14 6.98 17.19 -7.77
N ILE A 15 5.98 17.06 -8.64
CA ILE A 15 5.70 15.84 -9.42
C ILE A 15 5.94 16.07 -10.90
N ASP A 16 5.33 17.10 -11.51
CA ASP A 16 5.47 17.43 -12.94
C ASP A 16 6.91 17.44 -13.44
N PRO A 17 7.89 18.02 -12.73
CA PRO A 17 9.26 18.10 -13.24
C PRO A 17 9.93 16.74 -13.47
N TYR A 18 9.41 15.68 -12.85
CA TYR A 18 10.01 14.33 -12.90
C TYR A 18 9.15 13.32 -13.68
N SER A 19 7.94 13.69 -14.11
CA SER A 19 6.97 12.77 -14.72
C SER A 19 7.51 12.08 -15.99
N THR A 20 8.16 12.81 -16.89
CA THR A 20 8.77 12.26 -18.09
C THR A 20 9.84 11.22 -17.77
N LYS A 21 10.74 11.52 -16.82
CA LYS A 21 11.77 10.58 -16.37
C LYS A 21 11.14 9.30 -15.80
N VAL A 22 10.14 9.44 -14.93
CA VAL A 22 9.44 8.31 -14.31
C VAL A 22 8.83 7.40 -15.36
N ASP A 23 8.17 7.97 -16.38
CA ASP A 23 7.52 7.18 -17.42
C ASP A 23 8.51 6.58 -18.43
N GLU A 24 9.46 7.36 -18.95
CA GLU A 24 10.39 6.90 -19.99
C GLU A 24 11.41 5.89 -19.45
N GLU A 25 11.96 6.12 -18.25
CA GLU A 25 12.95 5.23 -17.64
C GLU A 25 12.28 4.06 -16.87
N GLY A 26 10.97 4.13 -16.59
CA GLY A 26 10.26 3.13 -15.81
C GLY A 26 10.75 3.01 -14.36
N VAL A 27 11.16 4.14 -13.75
CA VAL A 27 11.74 4.18 -12.41
C VAL A 27 10.75 4.72 -11.38
N PHE A 28 10.88 4.25 -10.13
CA PHE A 28 10.05 4.77 -9.05
C PHE A 28 10.24 6.28 -8.89
N PRO A 29 9.16 7.06 -8.64
CA PRO A 29 9.21 8.52 -8.52
C PRO A 29 9.81 8.96 -7.18
N VAL A 30 11.09 8.69 -6.97
CA VAL A 30 11.79 8.92 -5.69
C VAL A 30 11.81 10.38 -5.31
N GLU A 31 11.98 11.29 -6.28
CA GLU A 31 12.01 12.73 -6.06
C GLU A 31 10.63 13.22 -5.57
N ALA A 32 9.55 12.81 -6.24
CA ALA A 32 8.18 13.16 -5.84
C ALA A 32 7.85 12.61 -4.44
N PHE A 33 8.20 11.35 -4.17
CA PHE A 33 7.97 10.75 -2.85
C PHE A 33 8.83 11.35 -1.74
N ALA A 34 10.02 11.85 -2.05
CA ALA A 34 10.82 12.59 -1.07
C ALA A 34 10.09 13.87 -0.59
N GLU A 35 9.36 14.55 -1.49
CA GLU A 35 8.58 15.73 -1.12
C GLU A 35 7.21 15.36 -0.50
N ILE A 36 6.54 14.31 -1.01
CA ILE A 36 5.31 13.78 -0.39
C ILE A 36 5.59 13.38 1.07
N LYS A 37 6.70 12.73 1.34
CA LYS A 37 7.12 12.35 2.70
C LYS A 37 7.35 13.57 3.62
N LYS A 38 7.71 14.73 3.11
CA LYS A 38 7.85 15.96 3.88
C LYS A 38 6.53 16.71 4.09
N SER A 39 5.52 16.41 3.29
CA SER A 39 4.23 17.09 3.29
C SER A 39 3.21 16.39 4.20
N ASP A 40 2.10 17.08 4.47
CA ASP A 40 0.97 16.52 5.20
C ASP A 40 0.13 15.55 4.35
N PHE A 41 0.34 15.49 3.03
CA PHE A 41 -0.35 14.52 2.17
C PHE A 41 -0.03 13.08 2.55
N LEU A 42 1.17 12.79 3.06
CA LEU A 42 1.52 11.44 3.54
C LEU A 42 0.60 10.97 4.67
N THR A 43 0.15 11.89 5.51
CA THR A 43 -0.65 11.61 6.72
C THR A 43 -2.12 11.99 6.55
N LEU A 44 -2.60 12.05 5.29
CA LEU A 44 -3.92 12.54 4.90
C LEU A 44 -5.06 11.94 5.75
N LEU A 45 -5.04 10.63 5.94
CA LEU A 45 -6.11 9.86 6.59
C LEU A 45 -5.90 9.67 8.10
N ILE A 46 -4.71 10.02 8.62
CA ILE A 46 -4.42 9.92 10.06
C ILE A 46 -5.19 11.01 10.80
N PRO A 47 -5.83 10.68 11.95
CA PRO A 47 -6.54 11.67 12.76
C PRO A 47 -5.67 12.86 13.15
N LYS A 48 -6.28 14.06 13.25
CA LYS A 48 -5.56 15.30 13.60
C LYS A 48 -4.86 15.23 14.94
N GLU A 49 -5.49 14.62 15.91
CA GLU A 49 -4.95 14.42 17.27
C GLU A 49 -3.73 13.46 17.29
N GLN A 50 -3.50 12.75 16.20
CA GLN A 50 -2.37 11.84 16.01
C GLN A 50 -1.34 12.37 15.00
N GLY A 51 -1.45 13.63 14.59
CA GLY A 51 -0.49 14.31 13.70
C GLY A 51 -0.77 14.20 12.21
N GLY A 52 -2.00 13.82 11.81
CA GLY A 52 -2.44 13.80 10.43
C GLY A 52 -3.41 14.91 10.07
N LEU A 53 -3.97 14.85 8.86
CA LEU A 53 -4.99 15.82 8.40
C LEU A 53 -6.42 15.42 8.82
N GLY A 54 -6.68 14.18 9.20
CA GLY A 54 -7.99 13.67 9.60
C GLY A 54 -9.03 13.78 8.48
N LEU A 55 -8.60 13.65 7.23
CA LEU A 55 -9.47 13.71 6.05
C LEU A 55 -9.99 12.31 5.67
N GLY A 56 -10.92 12.26 4.73
CA GLY A 56 -11.62 11.04 4.38
C GLY A 56 -11.38 10.57 2.94
N ILE A 57 -12.24 9.63 2.51
CA ILE A 57 -12.15 9.02 1.18
C ILE A 57 -12.32 10.05 0.05
N GLN A 58 -13.17 11.08 0.23
CA GLN A 58 -13.40 12.11 -0.78
C GLN A 58 -12.12 12.90 -1.06
N GLU A 59 -11.45 13.35 0.00
CA GLU A 59 -10.20 14.09 -0.11
C GLU A 59 -9.08 13.20 -0.64
N HIS A 60 -9.07 11.91 -0.26
CA HIS A 60 -8.14 10.93 -0.84
C HIS A 60 -8.29 10.85 -2.37
N VAL A 61 -9.53 10.75 -2.88
CA VAL A 61 -9.81 10.74 -4.33
C VAL A 61 -9.30 12.01 -5.00
N GLU A 62 -9.58 13.17 -4.40
CA GLU A 62 -9.17 14.46 -4.96
C GLU A 62 -7.64 14.62 -5.00
N VAL A 63 -6.90 14.15 -4.01
CA VAL A 63 -5.44 14.16 -4.03
C VAL A 63 -4.90 13.18 -5.07
N CYS A 64 -5.45 11.96 -5.15
CA CYS A 64 -5.08 10.99 -6.19
C CYS A 64 -5.28 11.57 -7.59
N ARG A 65 -6.41 12.24 -7.84
CA ARG A 65 -6.71 12.92 -9.10
C ARG A 65 -5.70 14.03 -9.41
N ALA A 66 -5.40 14.84 -8.41
CA ALA A 66 -4.47 15.96 -8.55
C ALA A 66 -3.05 15.49 -8.88
N PHE A 67 -2.57 14.43 -8.21
CA PHE A 67 -1.24 13.87 -8.43
C PHE A 67 -1.16 13.15 -9.77
N ALA A 68 -2.17 12.36 -10.12
CA ALA A 68 -2.20 11.62 -11.38
C ALA A 68 -2.24 12.52 -12.61
N LYS A 69 -2.79 13.74 -12.49
CA LYS A 69 -2.74 14.73 -13.58
C LYS A 69 -1.31 15.14 -13.93
N SER A 70 -0.38 15.03 -13.01
CA SER A 70 1.05 15.26 -13.23
C SER A 70 1.78 13.98 -13.61
N ASP A 71 1.54 12.90 -12.85
CA ASP A 71 2.11 11.56 -13.08
C ASP A 71 1.21 10.48 -12.48
N ALA A 72 0.66 9.62 -13.34
CA ALA A 72 -0.21 8.52 -12.93
C ALA A 72 0.49 7.52 -12.00
N THR A 73 1.80 7.29 -12.20
CA THR A 73 2.61 6.41 -11.36
C THR A 73 2.64 6.92 -9.92
N THR A 74 2.94 8.20 -9.74
CA THR A 74 2.95 8.84 -8.40
C THR A 74 1.56 8.78 -7.77
N GLY A 75 0.51 9.10 -8.54
CA GLY A 75 -0.88 9.03 -8.07
C GLY A 75 -1.27 7.63 -7.58
N LEU A 76 -0.91 6.58 -8.34
CA LEU A 76 -1.17 5.19 -7.98
C LEU A 76 -0.39 4.76 -6.73
N CYS A 77 0.91 5.02 -6.67
CA CYS A 77 1.74 4.65 -5.52
C CYS A 77 1.27 5.36 -4.24
N TYR A 78 0.88 6.63 -4.34
CA TYR A 78 0.26 7.39 -3.25
C TYR A 78 -1.08 6.78 -2.81
N MET A 79 -1.93 6.40 -3.76
CA MET A 79 -3.18 5.71 -3.48
C MET A 79 -2.93 4.42 -2.70
N MET A 80 -1.98 3.60 -3.12
CA MET A 80 -1.67 2.32 -2.47
C MET A 80 -1.21 2.49 -1.01
N HIS A 81 -0.43 3.54 -0.72
CA HIS A 81 -0.07 3.88 0.67
C HIS A 81 -1.31 4.12 1.53
N ASN A 82 -2.20 4.98 1.07
CA ASN A 82 -3.39 5.36 1.84
C ASN A 82 -4.38 4.19 2.00
N VAL A 83 -4.57 3.37 0.95
CA VAL A 83 -5.43 2.17 1.05
C VAL A 83 -4.88 1.20 2.10
N ALA A 84 -3.58 0.92 2.06
CA ALA A 84 -2.95 0.04 3.05
C ALA A 84 -3.03 0.63 4.47
N LEU A 85 -2.76 1.92 4.62
CA LEU A 85 -2.85 2.63 5.90
C LEU A 85 -4.26 2.59 6.47
N THR A 86 -5.30 2.76 5.63
CA THR A 86 -6.71 2.72 6.07
C THR A 86 -7.08 1.38 6.69
N VAL A 87 -6.56 0.27 6.17
CA VAL A 87 -6.80 -1.06 6.77
C VAL A 87 -6.21 -1.11 8.19
N VAL A 88 -4.98 -0.64 8.37
CA VAL A 88 -4.35 -0.59 9.70
C VAL A 88 -5.15 0.31 10.64
N LEU A 89 -5.53 1.51 10.21
CA LEU A 89 -6.28 2.47 11.03
C LEU A 89 -7.66 1.94 11.45
N SER A 90 -8.33 1.17 10.59
CA SER A 90 -9.69 0.68 10.83
C SER A 90 -9.75 -0.69 11.51
N ARG A 91 -8.77 -1.57 11.28
CA ARG A 91 -8.81 -2.98 11.68
C ARG A 91 -7.61 -3.42 12.54
N GLY A 92 -6.52 -2.66 12.60
CA GLY A 92 -5.37 -2.97 13.44
C GLY A 92 -5.70 -2.97 14.93
N SER A 93 -4.94 -3.72 15.73
CA SER A 93 -4.99 -3.58 17.20
C SER A 93 -4.56 -2.17 17.62
N GLU A 94 -4.92 -1.73 18.80
CA GLU A 94 -4.55 -0.39 19.31
C GLU A 94 -3.02 -0.21 19.37
N GLU A 95 -2.26 -1.27 19.69
CA GLU A 95 -0.80 -1.26 19.68
C GLU A 95 -0.25 -1.10 18.27
N MET A 96 -0.84 -1.83 17.30
CA MET A 96 -0.44 -1.73 15.90
C MET A 96 -0.75 -0.34 15.34
N LYS A 97 -1.95 0.18 15.58
CA LYS A 97 -2.35 1.55 15.16
C LYS A 97 -1.37 2.58 15.69
N LYS A 98 -1.13 2.56 17.01
CA LYS A 98 -0.21 3.51 17.67
C LYS A 98 1.19 3.45 17.09
N ARG A 99 1.72 2.22 16.87
CA ARG A 99 3.04 2.02 16.27
C ARG A 99 3.10 2.56 14.86
N ILE A 100 2.18 2.13 13.98
CA ILE A 100 2.22 2.50 12.57
C ILE A 100 1.95 3.99 12.35
N VAL A 101 1.00 4.56 13.09
CA VAL A 101 0.76 6.01 13.03
C VAL A 101 2.02 6.78 13.42
N LYS A 102 2.69 6.40 14.52
CA LYS A 102 3.95 7.03 14.91
C LYS A 102 5.00 6.93 13.80
N GLU A 103 5.19 5.76 13.23
CA GLU A 103 6.19 5.53 12.18
C GLU A 103 5.87 6.28 10.88
N VAL A 104 4.58 6.39 10.50
CA VAL A 104 4.18 7.19 9.33
C VAL A 104 4.36 8.69 9.60
N VAL A 105 3.97 9.17 10.78
CA VAL A 105 4.06 10.60 11.13
C VAL A 105 5.51 11.05 11.35
N GLU A 106 6.29 10.30 12.13
CA GLU A 106 7.62 10.70 12.56
C GLU A 106 8.73 10.22 11.61
N GLU A 107 8.63 8.96 11.14
CA GLU A 107 9.65 8.32 10.32
C GLU A 107 9.32 8.34 8.82
N ARG A 108 8.13 8.85 8.46
CA ARG A 108 7.66 9.00 7.06
C ARG A 108 7.64 7.69 6.27
N LYS A 109 7.31 6.59 6.95
CA LYS A 109 7.22 5.25 6.34
C LYS A 109 6.02 5.12 5.40
N LEU A 110 6.22 4.37 4.32
CA LEU A 110 5.18 4.04 3.35
C LEU A 110 4.66 2.63 3.61
N LEU A 111 3.39 2.41 3.26
CA LEU A 111 2.75 1.11 3.22
C LEU A 111 2.33 0.77 1.78
N ALA A 112 2.15 -0.50 1.48
CA ALA A 112 1.60 -0.95 0.20
C ALA A 112 0.79 -2.25 0.37
N LEU A 113 0.05 -2.64 -0.68
CA LEU A 113 -0.69 -3.91 -0.74
C LEU A 113 0.10 -4.97 -1.50
N ALA A 114 0.07 -6.21 -1.02
CA ALA A 114 0.61 -7.38 -1.67
C ALA A 114 -0.43 -8.51 -1.65
N TYR A 115 -1.53 -8.33 -2.40
CA TYR A 115 -2.68 -9.24 -2.37
C TYR A 115 -2.71 -10.20 -3.57
N SER A 116 -2.35 -9.71 -4.77
CA SER A 116 -2.45 -10.47 -6.00
C SER A 116 -1.48 -11.64 -6.06
N GLU A 117 -1.94 -12.75 -6.65
CA GLU A 117 -1.15 -13.94 -6.96
C GLU A 117 -1.40 -14.34 -8.41
N LEU A 118 -0.43 -14.96 -9.09
CA LEU A 118 -0.58 -15.34 -10.50
C LEU A 118 -1.67 -16.41 -10.70
N GLY A 119 -1.83 -17.32 -9.75
CA GLY A 119 -2.77 -18.44 -9.83
C GLY A 119 -4.22 -18.06 -9.56
N THR A 120 -4.48 -16.95 -8.86
CA THR A 120 -5.83 -16.61 -8.35
C THR A 120 -6.56 -15.54 -9.19
N GLY A 121 -5.86 -14.86 -10.10
CA GLY A 121 -6.44 -13.82 -10.96
C GLY A 121 -7.10 -12.71 -10.13
N THR A 122 -8.39 -12.45 -10.38
CA THR A 122 -9.17 -11.42 -9.66
C THR A 122 -9.75 -11.88 -8.32
N HIS A 123 -9.51 -13.13 -7.93
CA HIS A 123 -10.05 -13.70 -6.69
C HIS A 123 -9.08 -13.48 -5.53
N PHE A 124 -8.87 -12.24 -5.12
CA PHE A 124 -7.93 -11.85 -4.05
C PHE A 124 -8.21 -12.51 -2.68
N TYR A 125 -9.42 -13.02 -2.47
CA TYR A 125 -9.84 -13.75 -1.28
C TYR A 125 -9.47 -15.24 -1.31
N ILE A 126 -8.81 -15.69 -2.37
CA ILE A 126 -8.19 -17.02 -2.46
C ILE A 126 -6.68 -16.79 -2.44
N SER A 127 -5.96 -17.52 -1.61
CA SER A 127 -4.50 -17.41 -1.53
C SER A 127 -3.85 -18.78 -1.67
N ASP A 128 -2.87 -18.87 -2.59
CA ASP A 128 -2.04 -20.06 -2.81
C ASP A 128 -0.80 -20.08 -1.89
N LEU A 129 -0.62 -19.06 -1.04
CA LEU A 129 0.46 -19.05 -0.06
C LEU A 129 0.31 -20.20 0.92
N LYS A 130 1.43 -20.67 1.44
CA LYS A 130 1.47 -21.56 2.63
C LYS A 130 1.70 -20.70 3.87
N ALA A 131 0.96 -20.95 4.92
CA ALA A 131 1.04 -20.24 6.19
C ALA A 131 1.15 -21.27 7.33
N GLU A 132 2.31 -21.34 7.97
CA GLU A 132 2.62 -22.33 9.00
C GLU A 132 2.86 -21.65 10.36
N ASN A 133 2.30 -22.19 11.43
CA ASN A 133 2.52 -21.67 12.78
C ASN A 133 3.86 -22.12 13.34
N THR A 134 4.59 -21.20 13.98
CA THR A 134 5.80 -21.52 14.72
C THR A 134 5.94 -20.60 15.95
N GLY A 135 5.43 -21.06 17.09
CA GLY A 135 5.42 -20.29 18.32
C GLY A 135 4.65 -18.97 18.18
N ASP A 136 5.37 -17.86 18.32
CA ASP A 136 4.85 -16.48 18.22
C ASP A 136 4.90 -15.89 16.79
N LYS A 137 5.17 -16.74 15.79
CA LYS A 137 5.29 -16.32 14.38
C LYS A 137 4.44 -17.15 13.45
N LYS A 138 4.06 -16.54 12.32
CA LYS A 138 3.51 -17.20 11.14
C LYS A 138 4.59 -17.22 10.06
N LEU A 139 4.92 -18.38 9.52
CA LEU A 139 5.83 -18.52 8.40
C LEU A 139 5.02 -18.48 7.11
N LEU A 140 5.25 -17.47 6.28
CA LEU A 140 4.61 -17.32 4.99
C LEU A 140 5.54 -17.80 3.88
N SER A 141 5.01 -18.62 2.96
CA SER A 141 5.79 -19.12 1.81
C SER A 141 4.96 -19.08 0.53
N GLY A 142 5.55 -18.57 -0.55
CA GLY A 142 4.93 -18.44 -1.87
C GLY A 142 5.29 -17.13 -2.55
N VAL A 143 4.49 -16.71 -3.53
CA VAL A 143 4.79 -15.53 -4.35
C VAL A 143 3.55 -14.65 -4.48
N LYS A 144 3.68 -13.38 -4.13
CA LYS A 144 2.72 -12.32 -4.49
C LYS A 144 3.16 -11.66 -5.78
N SER A 145 2.23 -11.44 -6.70
CA SER A 145 2.49 -10.80 -7.98
C SER A 145 2.12 -9.33 -7.96
N MET A 146 2.75 -8.53 -8.82
CA MET A 146 2.40 -7.13 -9.06
C MET A 146 2.27 -6.28 -7.78
N VAL A 147 3.26 -6.43 -6.89
CA VAL A 147 3.30 -5.68 -5.62
C VAL A 147 3.85 -4.28 -5.90
N THR A 148 2.97 -3.30 -5.92
CA THR A 148 3.30 -1.89 -6.19
C THR A 148 4.22 -1.32 -5.11
N SER A 149 5.13 -0.42 -5.49
CA SER A 149 6.14 0.17 -4.60
C SER A 149 7.06 -0.87 -3.96
N ALA A 150 7.44 -1.91 -4.72
CA ALA A 150 8.38 -2.93 -4.28
C ALA A 150 9.69 -2.29 -3.79
N GLU A 151 10.17 -2.72 -2.62
CA GLU A 151 11.34 -2.18 -1.89
C GLU A 151 11.26 -0.70 -1.50
N GLN A 152 10.20 0.02 -1.89
CA GLN A 152 10.00 1.43 -1.57
C GLN A 152 9.09 1.63 -0.35
N ALA A 153 8.19 0.68 -0.10
CA ALA A 153 7.36 0.68 1.11
C ALA A 153 8.07 -0.05 2.25
N SER A 154 7.86 0.44 3.48
CA SER A 154 8.41 -0.17 4.69
C SER A 154 7.56 -1.34 5.18
N TYR A 155 6.29 -1.37 4.78
CA TYR A 155 5.32 -2.41 5.16
C TYR A 155 4.45 -2.81 3.98
N TYR A 156 4.16 -4.10 3.92
CA TYR A 156 3.24 -4.68 2.94
C TYR A 156 2.10 -5.40 3.64
N LEU A 157 0.86 -5.13 3.23
CA LEU A 157 -0.28 -5.91 3.65
C LEU A 157 -0.37 -7.16 2.78
N VAL A 158 -0.29 -8.33 3.41
CA VAL A 158 -0.26 -9.64 2.72
C VAL A 158 -1.46 -10.46 3.16
N LEU A 159 -2.30 -10.90 2.21
CA LEU A 159 -3.32 -11.91 2.46
C LEU A 159 -2.70 -13.31 2.38
N ALA A 160 -3.00 -14.14 3.37
CA ALA A 160 -2.54 -15.52 3.44
C ALA A 160 -3.64 -16.42 4.04
N PRO A 161 -3.59 -17.75 3.83
CA PRO A 161 -4.53 -18.65 4.46
C PRO A 161 -4.55 -18.52 5.97
N SER A 162 -5.75 -18.55 6.57
CA SER A 162 -5.97 -18.58 8.00
C SER A 162 -5.92 -20.01 8.54
N ASP A 163 -5.82 -20.18 9.86
CA ASP A 163 -6.07 -21.47 10.51
C ASP A 163 -7.57 -21.79 10.58
N VAL A 164 -8.43 -20.78 10.36
CA VAL A 164 -9.87 -20.97 10.16
C VAL A 164 -10.09 -21.51 8.74
N GLU A 165 -10.71 -22.67 8.63
CA GLU A 165 -10.94 -23.35 7.35
C GLU A 165 -11.68 -22.45 6.35
N GLY A 166 -11.13 -22.33 5.14
CA GLY A 166 -11.70 -21.52 4.04
C GLY A 166 -11.56 -20.00 4.22
N ALA A 167 -10.93 -19.54 5.30
CA ALA A 167 -10.72 -18.12 5.56
C ALA A 167 -9.28 -17.67 5.24
N ILE A 168 -9.09 -16.37 5.17
CA ILE A 168 -7.79 -15.74 4.99
C ILE A 168 -7.54 -14.71 6.10
N ASP A 169 -6.28 -14.53 6.45
CA ASP A 169 -5.79 -13.48 7.34
C ASP A 169 -5.12 -12.36 6.55
N ASN A 170 -5.12 -11.17 7.12
CA ASN A 170 -4.38 -10.03 6.60
C ASN A 170 -3.19 -9.73 7.52
N TRP A 171 -1.99 -9.73 6.96
CA TRP A 171 -0.74 -9.60 7.70
C TRP A 171 0.00 -8.33 7.33
N LEU A 172 0.45 -7.58 8.32
CA LEU A 172 1.36 -6.45 8.15
C LEU A 172 2.81 -6.98 8.16
N VAL A 173 3.41 -7.07 6.98
CA VAL A 173 4.75 -7.65 6.78
C VAL A 173 5.77 -6.54 6.59
N PRO A 174 6.73 -6.35 7.52
CA PRO A 174 7.83 -5.41 7.35
C PRO A 174 8.72 -5.79 6.16
N LEU A 175 9.28 -4.80 5.45
CA LEU A 175 10.24 -5.02 4.36
C LEU A 175 11.44 -5.87 4.80
N GLU A 176 11.94 -5.63 6.02
CA GLU A 176 13.11 -6.31 6.59
C GLU A 176 12.81 -7.75 7.05
N THR A 177 11.60 -8.28 6.82
CA THR A 177 11.24 -9.63 7.27
C THR A 177 12.18 -10.67 6.66
N PRO A 178 12.89 -11.49 7.47
CA PRO A 178 13.74 -12.54 6.96
C PRO A 178 12.96 -13.51 6.07
N GLY A 179 13.49 -13.79 4.88
CA GLY A 179 12.82 -14.63 3.89
C GLY A 179 11.93 -13.89 2.89
N LEU A 180 11.75 -12.56 3.03
CA LEU A 180 11.11 -11.71 2.03
C LEU A 180 12.17 -11.21 1.03
N LYS A 181 11.87 -11.30 -0.27
CA LYS A 181 12.68 -10.73 -1.35
C LYS A 181 11.77 -10.27 -2.50
N PHE A 182 12.20 -9.23 -3.20
CA PHE A 182 11.56 -8.81 -4.45
C PHE A 182 12.39 -9.27 -5.65
N GLU A 183 11.71 -9.75 -6.69
CA GLU A 183 12.33 -10.03 -7.98
C GLU A 183 12.23 -8.79 -8.85
N GLN A 184 13.37 -8.12 -9.06
CA GLN A 184 13.45 -6.89 -9.82
C GLN A 184 13.12 -7.11 -11.30
N ASN A 185 12.67 -6.04 -11.98
CA ASN A 185 12.38 -6.03 -13.42
C ASN A 185 11.29 -7.03 -13.88
N THR A 186 10.35 -7.36 -13.01
CA THR A 186 9.19 -8.21 -13.34
C THR A 186 7.95 -7.42 -13.78
N TRP A 187 8.01 -6.09 -13.70
CA TRP A 187 6.94 -5.21 -14.17
C TRP A 187 7.19 -4.66 -15.58
N HIS A 188 6.26 -4.91 -16.50
CA HIS A 188 6.30 -4.45 -17.88
C HIS A 188 4.93 -3.88 -18.29
N GLY A 189 4.45 -2.86 -17.58
CA GLY A 189 3.18 -2.21 -17.85
C GLY A 189 3.20 -1.33 -19.10
N LEU A 190 2.08 -1.22 -19.79
CA LEU A 190 1.90 -0.29 -20.91
C LEU A 190 1.98 1.16 -20.40
N GLY A 191 1.35 1.46 -19.26
CA GLY A 191 1.44 2.72 -18.53
C GLY A 191 1.85 2.49 -17.08
N MET A 192 2.02 3.57 -16.32
CA MET A 192 2.49 3.54 -14.93
C MET A 192 3.78 2.71 -14.76
N ARG A 193 4.70 2.87 -15.70
CA ARG A 193 5.89 2.02 -15.85
C ARG A 193 6.81 2.08 -14.63
N GLY A 194 6.83 3.21 -13.94
CA GLY A 194 7.66 3.44 -12.78
C GLY A 194 7.05 2.98 -11.44
N ASN A 195 5.90 2.30 -11.41
CA ASN A 195 5.27 1.89 -10.15
C ASN A 195 5.98 0.71 -9.45
N VAL A 196 6.97 0.12 -10.11
CA VAL A 196 7.78 -1.02 -9.64
C VAL A 196 6.94 -2.15 -9.03
N SER A 197 5.89 -2.57 -9.77
CA SER A 197 4.98 -3.66 -9.36
C SER A 197 5.65 -5.03 -9.52
N CYS A 198 6.66 -5.30 -8.70
CA CYS A 198 7.47 -6.51 -8.79
C CYS A 198 6.82 -7.71 -8.09
N GLN A 199 7.34 -8.91 -8.36
CA GLN A 199 7.00 -10.10 -7.60
C GLN A 199 7.67 -10.06 -6.23
N MET A 200 6.87 -10.39 -5.18
CA MET A 200 7.34 -10.57 -3.80
C MET A 200 7.43 -12.06 -3.50
N HIS A 201 8.62 -12.55 -3.26
CA HIS A 201 8.89 -13.92 -2.84
C HIS A 201 8.96 -13.99 -1.31
N LEU A 202 8.19 -14.91 -0.76
CA LEU A 202 8.17 -15.23 0.66
C LEU A 202 8.73 -16.65 0.82
N ASN A 203 9.88 -16.79 1.46
CA ASN A 203 10.51 -18.08 1.74
C ASN A 203 10.58 -18.28 3.25
N LYS A 204 9.55 -18.88 3.81
CA LYS A 204 9.35 -18.99 5.26
C LYS A 204 9.53 -17.64 5.96
N ALA A 205 8.96 -16.60 5.34
CA ALA A 205 9.01 -15.24 5.88
C ALA A 205 8.34 -15.22 7.26
N ALA A 206 9.13 -14.94 8.29
CA ALA A 206 8.72 -15.10 9.69
C ALA A 206 8.05 -13.81 10.22
N VAL A 207 6.73 -13.76 10.17
CA VAL A 207 5.92 -12.61 10.60
C VAL A 207 5.41 -12.85 12.02
N SER A 208 5.56 -11.87 12.91
CA SER A 208 5.02 -11.95 14.28
C SER A 208 3.49 -12.07 14.27
N VAL A 209 2.93 -12.89 15.16
CA VAL A 209 1.46 -13.01 15.32
C VAL A 209 0.82 -11.66 15.67
N ASN A 210 1.56 -10.74 16.30
CA ASN A 210 1.11 -9.38 16.60
C ASN A 210 0.98 -8.49 15.35
N ASN A 211 1.43 -8.97 14.20
CA ASN A 211 1.27 -8.29 12.91
C ASN A 211 0.06 -8.82 12.11
N ARG A 212 -0.75 -9.74 12.67
CA ARG A 212 -2.07 -10.03 12.10
C ARG A 212 -2.98 -8.81 12.30
N ILE A 213 -3.61 -8.37 11.23
CA ILE A 213 -4.55 -7.26 11.28
C ILE A 213 -5.93 -7.82 11.60
N GLY A 214 -6.53 -7.35 12.68
CA GLY A 214 -7.86 -7.77 13.11
C GLY A 214 -7.92 -9.21 13.63
N GLU A 215 -9.14 -9.75 13.64
CA GLU A 215 -9.43 -11.09 14.11
C GLU A 215 -8.97 -12.14 13.10
N GLU A 216 -8.77 -13.37 13.59
CA GLU A 216 -8.42 -14.51 12.76
C GLU A 216 -9.51 -14.83 11.74
N GLY A 217 -9.14 -15.04 10.47
CA GLY A 217 -10.06 -15.27 9.38
C GLY A 217 -10.75 -14.04 8.81
N ALA A 218 -10.47 -12.83 9.32
CA ALA A 218 -11.18 -11.60 8.93
C ALA A 218 -10.66 -10.95 7.63
N GLY A 219 -9.67 -11.54 6.95
CA GLY A 219 -9.04 -10.91 5.77
C GLY A 219 -10.00 -10.63 4.63
N GLN A 220 -11.00 -11.48 4.40
CA GLN A 220 -12.02 -11.25 3.39
C GLN A 220 -12.94 -10.09 3.74
N GLU A 221 -13.32 -9.93 5.01
CA GLU A 221 -14.08 -8.78 5.48
C GLU A 221 -13.29 -7.49 5.25
N HIS A 222 -12.00 -7.46 5.60
CA HIS A 222 -11.13 -6.29 5.36
C HIS A 222 -11.06 -5.92 3.88
N LEU A 223 -10.97 -6.93 3.00
CA LEU A 223 -10.93 -6.72 1.56
C LEU A 223 -12.17 -5.99 1.05
N PHE A 224 -13.36 -6.47 1.41
CA PHE A 224 -14.61 -5.93 0.85
C PHE A 224 -15.12 -4.69 1.58
N SER A 225 -14.90 -4.57 2.89
CA SER A 225 -15.42 -3.45 3.68
C SER A 225 -14.49 -2.22 3.73
N VAL A 226 -13.18 -2.42 3.55
CA VAL A 226 -12.18 -1.36 3.68
C VAL A 226 -11.40 -1.17 2.39
N VAL A 227 -10.71 -2.24 1.92
CA VAL A 227 -9.80 -2.11 0.77
C VAL A 227 -10.58 -1.74 -0.50
N ALA A 228 -11.62 -2.49 -0.86
CA ALA A 228 -12.32 -2.29 -2.12
C ALA A 228 -12.92 -0.87 -2.25
N PRO A 229 -13.62 -0.30 -1.26
CA PRO A 229 -14.10 1.07 -1.35
C PRO A 229 -13.00 2.10 -1.59
N TYR A 230 -11.94 2.07 -0.79
CA TYR A 230 -10.83 3.03 -0.91
C TYR A 230 -10.00 2.82 -2.18
N PHE A 231 -9.78 1.57 -2.56
CA PHE A 231 -9.04 1.22 -3.77
C PHE A 231 -9.80 1.67 -5.03
N ILE A 232 -11.08 1.31 -5.16
CA ILE A 232 -11.89 1.67 -6.33
C ILE A 232 -12.06 3.19 -6.44
N ALA A 233 -12.37 3.86 -5.33
CA ALA A 233 -12.51 5.30 -5.32
C ALA A 233 -11.20 6.02 -5.65
N GLY A 234 -10.09 5.61 -5.02
CA GLY A 234 -8.76 6.18 -5.27
C GLY A 234 -8.30 5.93 -6.71
N LEU A 235 -8.53 4.72 -7.24
CA LEU A 235 -8.22 4.38 -8.63
C LEU A 235 -9.05 5.20 -9.63
N ALA A 236 -10.35 5.41 -9.35
CA ALA A 236 -11.17 6.31 -10.15
C ALA A 236 -10.61 7.74 -10.12
N GLY A 237 -10.10 8.20 -8.97
CA GLY A 237 -9.39 9.48 -8.85
C GLY A 237 -8.17 9.52 -9.76
N VAL A 238 -7.30 8.50 -9.70
CA VAL A 238 -6.10 8.40 -10.57
C VAL A 238 -6.49 8.47 -12.04
N TYR A 239 -7.41 7.63 -12.50
CA TYR A 239 -7.83 7.62 -13.90
C TYR A 239 -8.55 8.90 -14.35
N SER A 240 -9.25 9.60 -13.48
CA SER A 240 -9.88 10.87 -13.81
C SER A 240 -8.90 12.05 -13.85
N GLY A 241 -7.69 11.87 -13.37
CA GLY A 241 -6.59 12.83 -13.46
C GLY A 241 -5.88 12.83 -14.81
N LEU A 242 -5.89 11.68 -15.50
CA LEU A 242 -5.29 11.49 -16.81
C LEU A 242 -6.04 12.26 -17.88
#